data_74d1f0bd9194567ceac3bcbc7c27eb20
#
_entry.id   74d1f0bd9194567ceac3bcbc7c27eb20
#
_cell.length_a   1.000
_cell.length_b   1.000
_cell.length_c   1.000
_cell.angle_alpha   90.00
_cell.angle_beta   90.00
_cell.angle_gamma   90.00
#
_symmetry.space_group_name_H-M   'P 1'
#
loop_
_entity.id
_entity.type
_entity.pdbx_description
1 polymer ?
#
loop_
_entity_poly.entity_id
_entity_poly.type
_entity_poly.pdbx_seq_one_letter_code
_entity_poly.pdbx_strand_id
1 'polypeptide(L)'
;MNTGLTQFFQQNLWANLRLLDECASLTDAQLDATLDGTYGSVRVTLMHIFAGEESYVQHFTGQRPEPALRAKNPFVGFDELRKRARMNGESLIALAGQWEEGDVLHIPEDGEIYDIPAIIVLIQAINHGTDHRSQIATILGQQGIEFPELSGWRYFDAISEGEVTG
;
A
#
# COMPACT_ATOMS: atom_id res chain seq x y z
N MET A 1 0.70 2.30 23.32
CA MET A 1 0.69 1.58 22.02
C MET A 1 -0.72 1.61 21.48
N ASN A 2 -0.93 2.17 20.29
CA ASN A 2 -2.26 2.27 19.66
C ASN A 2 -2.58 0.97 18.92
N THR A 3 -3.13 -0.04 19.64
CA THR A 3 -3.37 -1.38 19.10
C THR A 3 -4.38 -1.39 17.95
N GLY A 4 -5.38 -0.50 17.96
CA GLY A 4 -6.39 -0.42 16.88
C GLY A 4 -5.77 0.04 15.56
N LEU A 5 -4.99 1.13 15.58
CA LEU A 5 -4.34 1.64 14.37
C LEU A 5 -3.28 0.66 13.85
N THR A 6 -2.54 -0.01 14.73
CA THR A 6 -1.60 -1.07 14.36
C THR A 6 -2.29 -2.19 13.58
N GLN A 7 -3.49 -2.63 14.01
CA GLN A 7 -4.26 -3.66 13.31
C GLN A 7 -4.69 -3.22 11.89
N PHE A 8 -5.04 -1.95 11.69
CA PHE A 8 -5.32 -1.44 10.34
C PHE A 8 -4.13 -1.58 9.41
N PHE A 9 -2.90 -1.29 9.90
CA PHE A 9 -1.70 -1.45 9.09
C PHE A 9 -1.27 -2.90 8.90
N GLN A 10 -1.52 -3.77 9.87
CA GLN A 10 -1.35 -5.22 9.69
C GLN A 10 -2.27 -5.76 8.59
N GLN A 11 -3.55 -5.37 8.60
CA GLN A 11 -4.49 -5.72 7.53
C GLN A 11 -4.04 -5.14 6.18
N ASN A 12 -3.57 -3.89 6.13
CA ASN A 12 -3.09 -3.26 4.89
C ASN A 12 -1.88 -4.01 4.31
N LEU A 13 -0.90 -4.41 5.12
CA LEU A 13 0.24 -5.20 4.69
C LEU A 13 -0.19 -6.56 4.15
N TRP A 14 -1.07 -7.27 4.86
CA TRP A 14 -1.63 -8.53 4.41
C TRP A 14 -2.33 -8.37 3.04
N ALA A 15 -3.20 -7.36 2.90
CA ALA A 15 -3.91 -7.10 1.65
C ALA A 15 -2.95 -6.78 0.49
N ASN A 16 -1.87 -6.03 0.73
CA ASN A 16 -0.86 -5.73 -0.27
C ASN A 16 -0.09 -6.97 -0.73
N LEU A 17 0.25 -7.86 0.20
CA LEU A 17 0.95 -9.11 -0.15
C LEU A 17 0.04 -10.05 -0.94
N ARG A 18 -1.23 -10.20 -0.54
CA ARG A 18 -2.24 -10.97 -1.29
C ARG A 18 -2.45 -10.40 -2.69
N LEU A 19 -2.57 -9.07 -2.82
CA LEU A 19 -2.64 -8.39 -4.12
C LEU A 19 -1.45 -8.78 -5.02
N LEU A 20 -0.23 -8.73 -4.50
CA LEU A 20 0.97 -9.06 -5.26
C LEU A 20 1.01 -10.54 -5.67
N ASP A 21 0.55 -11.44 -4.82
CA ASP A 21 0.49 -12.87 -5.12
C ASP A 21 -0.49 -13.16 -6.26
N GLU A 22 -1.67 -12.55 -6.23
CA GLU A 22 -2.66 -12.68 -7.30
C GLU A 22 -2.15 -12.07 -8.62
N CYS A 23 -1.60 -10.87 -8.57
CA CYS A 23 -1.11 -10.19 -9.78
C CYS A 23 0.12 -10.90 -10.39
N ALA A 24 0.90 -11.65 -9.62
CA ALA A 24 2.07 -12.37 -10.13
C ALA A 24 1.71 -13.53 -11.08
N SER A 25 0.46 -14.00 -11.04
CA SER A 25 -0.05 -15.04 -11.95
C SER A 25 -0.58 -14.49 -13.29
N LEU A 26 -0.71 -13.16 -13.41
CA LEU A 26 -1.28 -12.49 -14.57
C LEU A 26 -0.31 -12.45 -15.76
N THR A 27 -0.88 -12.50 -16.96
CA THR A 27 -0.11 -12.28 -18.20
C THR A 27 0.29 -10.80 -18.35
N ASP A 28 1.31 -10.53 -19.16
CA ASP A 28 1.71 -9.14 -19.45
C ASP A 28 0.54 -8.30 -20.01
N ALA A 29 -0.30 -8.86 -20.85
CA ALA A 29 -1.48 -8.17 -21.39
C ALA A 29 -2.48 -7.79 -20.28
N GLN A 30 -2.67 -8.65 -19.28
CA GLN A 30 -3.52 -8.37 -18.12
C GLN A 30 -2.89 -7.33 -17.18
N LEU A 31 -1.57 -7.41 -16.97
CA LEU A 31 -0.84 -6.41 -16.18
C LEU A 31 -0.80 -5.03 -16.83
N ASP A 32 -0.83 -4.95 -18.15
CA ASP A 32 -0.83 -3.70 -18.90
C ASP A 32 -2.24 -3.18 -19.21
N ALA A 33 -3.29 -3.92 -18.81
CA ALA A 33 -4.67 -3.47 -18.98
C ALA A 33 -4.99 -2.24 -18.14
N THR A 34 -5.81 -1.36 -18.68
CA THR A 34 -6.30 -0.11 -18.09
C THR A 34 -7.81 -0.02 -18.17
N LEU A 35 -8.39 0.86 -17.37
CA LEU A 35 -9.80 1.24 -17.45
C LEU A 35 -9.92 2.74 -17.22
N ASP A 36 -10.84 3.39 -17.94
CA ASP A 36 -11.13 4.81 -17.75
C ASP A 36 -11.58 5.07 -16.30
N GLY A 37 -11.02 6.12 -15.70
CA GLY A 37 -11.28 6.46 -14.30
C GLY A 37 -10.37 5.76 -13.28
N THR A 38 -9.43 4.90 -13.71
CA THR A 38 -8.38 4.35 -12.85
C THR A 38 -7.08 5.12 -12.99
N TYR A 39 -6.15 4.92 -12.04
CA TYR A 39 -4.85 5.61 -12.04
C TYR A 39 -4.00 5.29 -13.28
N GLY A 40 -4.07 4.05 -13.76
CA GLY A 40 -3.30 3.56 -14.89
C GLY A 40 -3.47 2.06 -15.07
N SER A 41 -2.50 1.39 -15.72
CA SER A 41 -2.53 -0.07 -15.81
C SER A 41 -2.33 -0.72 -14.45
N VAL A 42 -2.67 -2.01 -14.33
CA VAL A 42 -2.42 -2.81 -13.12
C VAL A 42 -0.97 -2.65 -12.67
N ARG A 43 -0.02 -2.79 -13.58
CA ARG A 43 1.43 -2.68 -13.33
C ARG A 43 1.83 -1.30 -12.79
N VAL A 44 1.32 -0.23 -13.42
CA VAL A 44 1.58 1.15 -13.00
C VAL A 44 0.95 1.44 -11.65
N THR A 45 -0.25 0.93 -11.41
CA THR A 45 -0.97 1.12 -10.15
C THR A 45 -0.27 0.38 -8.99
N LEU A 46 0.24 -0.84 -9.22
CA LEU A 46 1.08 -1.55 -8.24
C LEU A 46 2.31 -0.72 -7.86
N MET A 47 3.06 -0.22 -8.86
CA MET A 47 4.22 0.64 -8.60
C MET A 47 3.84 1.90 -7.82
N HIS A 48 2.67 2.47 -8.08
CA HIS A 48 2.16 3.67 -7.40
C HIS A 48 1.82 3.41 -5.93
N ILE A 49 1.16 2.30 -5.61
CA ILE A 49 0.84 1.91 -4.24
C ILE A 49 2.11 1.92 -3.38
N PHE A 50 3.13 1.19 -3.81
CA PHE A 50 4.34 1.02 -3.00
C PHE A 50 5.26 2.24 -3.02
N ALA A 51 5.26 3.03 -4.10
CA ALA A 51 5.92 4.34 -4.13
C ALA A 51 5.27 5.34 -3.17
N GLY A 52 3.95 5.27 -3.01
CA GLY A 52 3.19 6.04 -2.03
C GLY A 52 3.56 5.66 -0.59
N GLU A 53 3.57 4.35 -0.29
CA GLU A 53 3.96 3.86 1.04
C GLU A 53 5.41 4.29 1.40
N GLU A 54 6.37 4.20 0.47
CA GLU A 54 7.72 4.73 0.69
C GLU A 54 7.71 6.22 1.03
N SER A 55 6.88 7.00 0.35
CA SER A 55 6.76 8.43 0.61
C SER A 55 6.16 8.71 1.99
N TYR A 56 5.13 7.97 2.40
CA TYR A 56 4.54 8.12 3.72
C TYR A 56 5.54 7.76 4.83
N VAL A 57 6.26 6.65 4.70
CA VAL A 57 7.33 6.30 5.65
C VAL A 57 8.41 7.38 5.70
N GLN A 58 8.80 7.95 4.54
CA GLN A 58 9.77 9.04 4.47
C GLN A 58 9.34 10.28 5.25
N HIS A 59 8.05 10.63 5.23
CA HIS A 59 7.56 11.81 5.97
C HIS A 59 7.78 11.67 7.49
N PHE A 60 7.72 10.43 8.02
CA PHE A 60 7.99 10.18 9.45
C PHE A 60 9.46 10.05 9.77
N THR A 61 10.23 9.40 8.90
CA THR A 61 11.59 8.94 9.22
C THR A 61 12.69 9.80 8.59
N GLY A 62 12.34 10.61 7.60
CA GLY A 62 13.31 11.32 6.74
C GLY A 62 14.07 10.39 5.79
N GLN A 63 13.82 9.09 5.79
CA GLN A 63 14.56 8.10 5.02
C GLN A 63 13.67 7.47 3.94
N ARG A 64 14.24 7.22 2.78
CA ARG A 64 13.62 6.52 1.66
C ARG A 64 14.61 5.54 1.04
N PRO A 65 14.16 4.36 0.58
CA PRO A 65 15.04 3.43 -0.12
C PRO A 65 15.64 4.03 -1.40
N GLU A 66 16.87 3.63 -1.71
CA GLU A 66 17.53 4.01 -2.95
C GLU A 66 17.80 2.76 -3.82
N PRO A 67 17.39 2.76 -5.11
CA PRO A 67 16.58 3.78 -5.78
C PRO A 67 15.13 3.77 -5.27
N ALA A 68 14.53 4.95 -5.11
CA ALA A 68 13.13 5.07 -4.70
C ALA A 68 12.19 4.58 -5.80
N LEU A 69 11.09 3.93 -5.42
CA LEU A 69 10.04 3.57 -6.36
C LEU A 69 9.37 4.83 -6.94
N ARG A 70 9.02 4.75 -8.22
CA ARG A 70 8.24 5.76 -8.94
C ARG A 70 7.27 5.05 -9.87
N ALA A 71 6.01 5.44 -9.88
CA ALA A 71 5.00 4.81 -10.72
C ALA A 71 5.34 4.82 -12.22
N LYS A 72 6.08 5.84 -12.67
CA LYS A 72 6.48 6.02 -14.08
C LYS A 72 7.78 5.29 -14.46
N ASN A 73 8.48 4.71 -13.50
CA ASN A 73 9.69 3.94 -13.78
C ASN A 73 9.33 2.56 -14.35
N PRO A 74 10.28 1.87 -15.01
CA PRO A 74 10.08 0.49 -15.40
C PRO A 74 9.66 -0.38 -14.22
N PHE A 75 8.80 -1.36 -14.48
CA PHE A 75 8.33 -2.29 -13.46
C PHE A 75 9.50 -3.09 -12.87
N VAL A 76 9.63 -3.05 -11.56
CA VAL A 76 10.77 -3.65 -10.85
C VAL A 76 10.64 -5.15 -10.61
N GLY A 77 9.50 -5.75 -10.97
CA GLY A 77 9.20 -7.15 -10.71
C GLY A 77 8.53 -7.40 -9.37
N PHE A 78 7.85 -8.54 -9.27
CA PHE A 78 7.06 -8.89 -8.09
C PHE A 78 7.91 -9.17 -6.85
N ASP A 79 9.09 -9.74 -7.00
CA ASP A 79 9.98 -10.03 -5.86
C ASP A 79 10.46 -8.75 -5.18
N GLU A 80 10.86 -7.74 -5.97
CA GLU A 80 11.22 -6.44 -5.40
C GLU A 80 10.01 -5.74 -4.79
N LEU A 81 8.83 -5.79 -5.43
CA LEU A 81 7.62 -5.20 -4.84
C LEU A 81 7.22 -5.88 -3.53
N ARG A 82 7.32 -7.22 -3.41
CA ARG A 82 7.06 -7.92 -2.14
C ARG A 82 8.03 -7.49 -1.04
N LYS A 83 9.31 -7.35 -1.38
CA LYS A 83 10.32 -6.85 -0.44
C LYS A 83 9.97 -5.44 0.04
N ARG A 84 9.61 -4.53 -0.89
CA ARG A 84 9.21 -3.16 -0.55
C ARG A 84 7.92 -3.11 0.27
N ALA A 85 6.91 -3.91 -0.10
CA ALA A 85 5.66 -4.01 0.64
C ALA A 85 5.89 -4.43 2.10
N ARG A 86 6.73 -5.44 2.35
CA ARG A 86 7.07 -5.87 3.72
C ARG A 86 7.78 -4.76 4.48
N MET A 87 8.83 -4.19 3.92
CA MET A 87 9.63 -3.14 4.55
C MET A 87 8.77 -1.92 4.90
N ASN A 88 7.96 -1.44 3.95
CA ASN A 88 7.09 -0.28 4.18
C ASN A 88 5.97 -0.61 5.16
N GLY A 89 5.33 -1.77 5.01
CA GLY A 89 4.25 -2.22 5.89
C GLY A 89 4.70 -2.39 7.34
N GLU A 90 5.85 -3.04 7.57
CA GLU A 90 6.44 -3.16 8.92
C GLU A 90 6.77 -1.80 9.52
N SER A 91 7.31 -0.87 8.71
CA SER A 91 7.58 0.50 9.15
C SER A 91 6.28 1.25 9.52
N LEU A 92 5.23 1.16 8.70
CA LEU A 92 3.95 1.79 8.98
C LEU A 92 3.26 1.19 10.21
N ILE A 93 3.37 -0.13 10.43
CA ILE A 93 2.88 -0.81 11.65
C ILE A 93 3.59 -0.25 12.88
N ALA A 94 4.92 -0.12 12.83
CA ALA A 94 5.71 0.43 13.93
C ALA A 94 5.36 1.89 14.22
N LEU A 95 5.25 2.73 13.17
CA LEU A 95 4.86 4.13 13.26
C LEU A 95 3.45 4.29 13.86
N ALA A 96 2.49 3.48 13.41
CA ALA A 96 1.14 3.47 13.94
C ALA A 96 1.08 3.10 15.43
N GLY A 97 1.98 2.20 15.87
CA GLY A 97 2.09 1.81 17.28
C GLY A 97 2.73 2.87 18.17
N GLN A 98 3.54 3.75 17.61
CA GLN A 98 4.29 4.79 18.32
C GLN A 98 3.62 6.18 18.28
N TRP A 99 2.70 6.40 17.34
CA TRP A 99 2.01 7.67 17.19
C TRP A 99 1.28 8.11 18.47
N GLU A 100 1.39 9.40 18.79
CA GLU A 100 0.70 10.03 19.90
C GLU A 100 -0.22 11.16 19.40
N GLU A 101 -1.28 11.43 20.16
CA GLU A 101 -2.20 12.53 19.84
C GLU A 101 -1.45 13.88 19.91
N GLY A 102 -1.52 14.66 18.85
CA GLY A 102 -0.85 15.96 18.73
C GLY A 102 0.47 15.91 17.97
N ASP A 103 0.96 14.74 17.56
CA ASP A 103 2.14 14.65 16.68
C ASP A 103 1.90 15.35 15.35
N VAL A 104 2.86 16.18 14.94
CA VAL A 104 2.84 16.98 13.71
C VAL A 104 4.08 16.66 12.87
N LEU A 105 3.85 16.44 11.58
CA LEU A 105 4.92 16.28 10.58
C LEU A 105 5.12 17.60 9.82
N HIS A 106 6.38 17.98 9.64
CA HIS A 106 6.77 19.16 8.84
C HIS A 106 7.13 18.71 7.43
N ILE A 107 6.17 18.75 6.50
CA ILE A 107 6.32 18.22 5.16
C ILE A 107 6.66 19.34 4.18
N PRO A 108 7.87 19.33 3.58
CA PRO A 108 8.22 20.31 2.54
C PRO A 108 7.54 19.93 1.22
N GLU A 109 6.81 20.87 0.63
CA GLU A 109 6.18 20.76 -0.68
C GLU A 109 6.17 22.12 -1.36
N ASP A 110 6.56 22.17 -2.64
CA ASP A 110 6.58 23.37 -3.49
C ASP A 110 7.31 24.60 -2.87
N GLY A 111 8.32 24.35 -2.03
CA GLY A 111 9.13 25.38 -1.39
C GLY A 111 8.53 25.93 -0.09
N GLU A 112 7.41 25.39 0.34
CA GLU A 112 6.76 25.68 1.62
C GLU A 112 6.87 24.49 2.58
N ILE A 113 6.63 24.69 3.87
CA ILE A 113 6.55 23.64 4.88
C ILE A 113 5.12 23.59 5.39
N TYR A 114 4.51 22.43 5.27
CA TYR A 114 3.15 22.17 5.75
C TYR A 114 3.21 21.40 7.07
N ASP A 115 2.54 21.95 8.08
CA ASP A 115 2.36 21.31 9.38
C ASP A 115 1.13 20.38 9.32
N ILE A 116 1.36 19.09 9.15
CA ILE A 116 0.31 18.10 8.97
C ILE A 116 0.24 17.19 10.20
N PRO A 117 -0.92 17.07 10.87
CA PRO A 117 -1.07 16.09 11.94
C PRO A 117 -0.68 14.69 11.45
N ALA A 118 0.21 14.02 12.19
CA ALA A 118 0.76 12.71 11.79
C ALA A 118 -0.32 11.66 11.50
N ILE A 119 -1.45 11.71 12.24
CA ILE A 119 -2.60 10.83 12.00
C ILE A 119 -3.17 10.98 10.58
N ILE A 120 -3.16 12.18 9.99
CA ILE A 120 -3.67 12.40 8.63
C ILE A 120 -2.84 11.65 7.60
N VAL A 121 -1.51 11.62 7.76
CA VAL A 121 -0.63 10.87 6.87
C VAL A 121 -0.86 9.36 7.02
N LEU A 122 -1.09 8.87 8.23
CA LEU A 122 -1.43 7.45 8.48
C LEU A 122 -2.80 7.09 7.86
N ILE A 123 -3.82 7.93 8.02
CA ILE A 123 -5.13 7.74 7.38
C ILE A 123 -4.97 7.72 5.85
N GLN A 124 -4.20 8.67 5.30
CA GLN A 124 -3.97 8.76 3.87
C GLN A 124 -3.28 7.49 3.33
N ALA A 125 -2.31 6.93 4.05
CA ALA A 125 -1.62 5.71 3.63
C ALA A 125 -2.60 4.52 3.48
N ILE A 126 -3.54 4.35 4.40
CA ILE A 126 -4.60 3.32 4.34
C ILE A 126 -5.56 3.57 3.16
N ASN A 127 -6.08 4.81 3.06
CA ASN A 127 -7.04 5.17 2.00
C ASN A 127 -6.42 5.00 0.62
N HIS A 128 -5.21 5.49 0.40
CA HIS A 128 -4.47 5.38 -0.85
C HIS A 128 -4.31 3.92 -1.29
N GLY A 129 -3.85 3.05 -0.37
CA GLY A 129 -3.72 1.63 -0.66
C GLY A 129 -5.07 0.98 -1.00
N THR A 130 -6.12 1.30 -0.26
CA THR A 130 -7.46 0.74 -0.47
C THR A 130 -8.06 1.19 -1.80
N ASP A 131 -7.97 2.47 -2.14
CA ASP A 131 -8.49 3.02 -3.39
C ASP A 131 -7.82 2.36 -4.60
N HIS A 132 -6.50 2.25 -4.60
CA HIS A 132 -5.78 1.69 -5.74
C HIS A 132 -5.91 0.17 -5.83
N ARG A 133 -6.04 -0.57 -4.73
CA ARG A 133 -6.41 -2.00 -4.75
C ARG A 133 -7.78 -2.21 -5.37
N SER A 134 -8.76 -1.35 -5.04
CA SER A 134 -10.10 -1.39 -5.65
C SER A 134 -10.08 -1.09 -7.15
N GLN A 135 -9.23 -0.17 -7.60
CA GLN A 135 -9.05 0.10 -9.04
C GLN A 135 -8.46 -1.11 -9.77
N ILE A 136 -7.46 -1.78 -9.22
CA ILE A 136 -6.91 -3.03 -9.79
C ILE A 136 -7.99 -4.11 -9.85
N ALA A 137 -8.74 -4.32 -8.77
CA ALA A 137 -9.86 -5.28 -8.75
C ALA A 137 -10.90 -4.98 -9.84
N THR A 138 -11.20 -3.70 -10.07
CA THR A 138 -12.13 -3.25 -11.11
C THR A 138 -11.59 -3.55 -12.51
N ILE A 139 -10.30 -3.27 -12.79
CA ILE A 139 -9.66 -3.57 -14.08
C ILE A 139 -9.70 -5.08 -14.36
N LEU A 140 -9.37 -5.91 -13.39
CA LEU A 140 -9.34 -7.35 -13.53
C LEU A 140 -10.75 -7.95 -13.68
N GLY A 141 -11.71 -7.45 -12.90
CA GLY A 141 -13.12 -7.86 -12.99
C GLY A 141 -13.74 -7.59 -14.36
N GLN A 142 -13.37 -6.48 -15.03
CA GLN A 142 -13.81 -6.20 -16.41
C GLN A 142 -13.24 -7.21 -17.43
N GLN A 143 -12.16 -7.90 -17.09
CA GLN A 143 -11.57 -8.97 -17.90
C GLN A 143 -12.11 -10.36 -17.52
N GLY A 144 -13.07 -10.44 -16.60
CA GLY A 144 -13.61 -11.71 -16.10
C GLY A 144 -12.66 -12.47 -15.17
N ILE A 145 -11.65 -11.79 -14.60
CA ILE A 145 -10.71 -12.35 -13.64
C ILE A 145 -11.29 -12.15 -12.25
N GLU A 146 -11.48 -13.23 -11.50
CA GLU A 146 -11.83 -13.14 -10.09
C GLU A 146 -10.68 -12.54 -9.31
N PHE A 147 -11.02 -11.58 -8.46
CA PHE A 147 -10.08 -10.94 -7.56
C PHE A 147 -10.40 -11.34 -6.10
N PRO A 148 -9.40 -11.69 -5.31
CA PRO A 148 -9.63 -12.13 -3.94
C PRO A 148 -10.24 -11.01 -3.09
N GLU A 149 -11.06 -11.38 -2.14
CA GLU A 149 -11.55 -10.45 -1.14
C GLU A 149 -10.40 -10.03 -0.21
N LEU A 150 -10.19 -8.71 -0.10
CA LEU A 150 -9.15 -8.10 0.74
C LEU A 150 -9.75 -7.33 1.93
N SER A 151 -10.99 -7.63 2.29
CA SER A 151 -11.72 -6.97 3.39
C SER A 151 -11.17 -7.35 4.77
N GLY A 152 -11.59 -6.60 5.78
CA GLY A 152 -11.32 -6.92 7.17
C GLY A 152 -11.92 -8.26 7.60
N TRP A 153 -13.04 -8.69 7.00
CA TRP A 153 -13.64 -10.00 7.27
C TRP A 153 -12.74 -11.14 6.79
N ARG A 154 -12.26 -11.07 5.57
CA ARG A 154 -11.34 -12.09 5.05
C ARG A 154 -9.99 -12.08 5.79
N TYR A 155 -9.54 -10.90 6.25
CA TYR A 155 -8.36 -10.82 7.10
C TYR A 155 -8.58 -11.52 8.45
N PHE A 156 -9.76 -11.36 9.06
CA PHE A 156 -10.12 -12.10 10.28
C PHE A 156 -10.10 -13.62 10.06
N ASP A 157 -10.64 -14.10 8.94
CA ASP A 157 -10.61 -15.51 8.58
C ASP A 157 -9.15 -15.98 8.42
N ALA A 158 -8.31 -15.22 7.72
CA ALA A 158 -6.90 -15.54 7.51
C ALA A 158 -6.11 -15.67 8.84
N ILE A 159 -6.40 -14.81 9.84
CA ILE A 159 -5.84 -14.95 11.18
C ILE A 159 -6.34 -16.25 11.85
N SER A 160 -7.62 -16.52 11.77
CA SER A 160 -8.27 -17.67 12.40
C SER A 160 -7.80 -19.01 11.80
N GLU A 161 -7.49 -19.02 10.52
CA GLU A 161 -6.96 -20.15 9.76
C GLU A 161 -5.43 -20.31 9.90
N GLY A 162 -4.75 -19.36 10.57
CA GLY A 162 -3.31 -19.40 10.78
C GLY A 162 -2.48 -19.02 9.53
N GLU A 163 -3.12 -18.42 8.53
CA GLU A 163 -2.42 -17.88 7.33
C GLU A 163 -1.59 -16.63 7.66
N VAL A 164 -1.94 -15.94 8.75
CA VAL A 164 -1.26 -14.73 9.23
C VAL A 164 -0.83 -14.97 10.68
N THR A 165 0.44 -14.92 10.94
CA THR A 165 0.95 -14.85 12.32
C THR A 165 0.85 -13.40 12.80
N GLY A 166 0.08 -13.19 13.86
CA GLY A 166 -0.17 -11.88 14.48
C GLY A 166 1.07 -11.24 15.10
#